data_3b17ba6c1d9e0cf1d2675cbe705673aa
#
_entry.id   3b17ba6c1d9e0cf1d2675cbe705673aa
#
_cell.length_a   1.000
_cell.length_b   1.000
_cell.length_c   1.000
_cell.angle_alpha   90.00
_cell.angle_beta   90.00
_cell.angle_gamma   90.00
#
_symmetry.space_group_name_H-M   'P 1'
#
loop_
_entity.id
_entity.type
_entity.pdbx_description
1 polymer ?
#
loop_
_entity_poly.entity_id
_entity_poly.type
_entity_poly.pdbx_seq_one_letter_code
_entity_poly.pdbx_strand_id
1 'polypeptide(L)'
;ERAGFEVRDVHPTHYGRVCPIETPEGPNIGLINSLATYARTNRYGFLESPYRRVENGKVTDEIFYLSAIEESDFVIAQASAQLNDKGELIEELVPVRHLNEFAVMPPERVDYMDVSPRQVVSVAAALIPFLEHDDANRALMGSNMQR
;
A
#
# COMPACT_ATOMS: atom_id res chain seq x y z
N GLU A 1 -11.22 24.75 -8.19
CA GLU A 1 -10.45 25.77 -8.11
C GLU A 1 -9.51 25.83 -6.98
N ARG A 2 -9.83 26.31 -5.84
CA ARG A 2 -8.93 26.43 -4.71
C ARG A 2 -9.18 25.34 -3.70
N ALA A 3 -8.55 24.20 -3.91
CA ALA A 3 -8.65 23.08 -2.97
C ALA A 3 -7.71 23.33 -1.79
N GLY A 4 -8.18 23.03 -0.58
CA GLY A 4 -7.39 23.15 0.63
C GLY A 4 -6.41 22.00 0.79
N PHE A 5 -5.67 22.01 1.91
CA PHE A 5 -4.69 20.98 2.17
C PHE A 5 -5.32 19.61 2.43
N GLU A 6 -6.54 19.59 2.95
CA GLU A 6 -7.20 18.31 3.25
C GLU A 6 -7.33 17.39 2.05
N VAL A 7 -7.74 17.95 0.90
CA VAL A 7 -7.95 17.13 -0.29
C VAL A 7 -6.64 16.81 -1.00
N ARG A 8 -5.55 17.50 -0.65
CA ARG A 8 -4.24 17.28 -1.26
C ARG A 8 -3.39 16.30 -0.47
N ASP A 9 -3.75 16.04 0.80
CA ASP A 9 -2.99 15.17 1.67
C ASP A 9 -3.23 13.70 1.37
N VAL A 10 -2.26 12.86 1.72
CA VAL A 10 -2.39 11.42 1.60
C VAL A 10 -3.28 10.93 2.73
N HIS A 11 -4.31 10.18 2.38
CA HIS A 11 -5.23 9.60 3.36
C HIS A 11 -4.92 8.11 3.53
N PRO A 12 -5.13 7.53 4.73
CA PRO A 12 -4.87 6.10 4.93
C PRO A 12 -5.60 5.18 3.94
N THR A 13 -6.77 5.60 3.42
CA THR A 13 -7.50 4.80 2.43
C THR A 13 -6.79 4.73 1.09
N HIS A 14 -5.77 5.56 0.86
CA HIS A 14 -5.01 5.55 -0.39
C HIS A 14 -3.99 4.40 -0.43
N TYR A 15 -3.70 3.78 0.70
CA TYR A 15 -2.69 2.72 0.77
C TYR A 15 -2.98 1.60 -0.23
N GLY A 16 -2.03 1.36 -1.12
CA GLY A 16 -2.17 0.32 -2.14
C GLY A 16 -3.12 0.66 -3.28
N ARG A 17 -3.71 1.86 -3.27
CA ARG A 17 -4.69 2.28 -4.27
C ARG A 17 -4.25 3.49 -5.06
N VAL A 18 -3.71 4.48 -4.38
CA VAL A 18 -3.24 5.72 -5.00
C VAL A 18 -1.79 5.93 -4.58
N CYS A 19 -0.92 6.18 -5.57
CA CYS A 19 0.50 6.41 -5.29
C CYS A 19 0.67 7.68 -4.46
N PRO A 20 1.37 7.63 -3.32
CA PRO A 20 1.54 8.81 -2.47
C PRO A 20 2.54 9.81 -3.02
N ILE A 21 3.38 9.43 -3.98
CA ILE A 21 4.44 10.30 -4.44
C ILE A 21 4.30 10.75 -5.89
N GLU A 22 3.56 10.07 -6.73
CA GLU A 22 3.40 10.48 -8.12
C GLU A 22 2.28 11.51 -8.25
N THR A 23 2.65 12.79 -8.21
CA THR A 23 1.72 13.90 -8.37
C THR A 23 2.50 15.06 -9.01
N PRO A 24 1.85 15.97 -9.75
CA PRO A 24 2.57 17.11 -10.33
C PRO A 24 3.07 18.07 -9.26
N GLU A 25 4.11 18.83 -9.60
CA GLU A 25 4.57 19.91 -8.75
C GLU A 25 3.77 21.18 -9.12
N GLY A 26 3.62 22.07 -8.16
CA GLY A 26 2.93 23.33 -8.39
C GLY A 26 1.49 23.33 -7.91
N PRO A 27 0.62 24.15 -8.54
CA PRO A 27 -0.76 24.35 -8.03
C PRO A 27 -1.61 23.09 -7.97
N ASN A 28 -1.30 22.07 -8.78
CA ASN A 28 -2.08 20.84 -8.82
C ASN A 28 -1.52 19.72 -7.94
N ILE A 29 -0.56 20.06 -7.08
CA ILE A 29 0.05 19.04 -6.22
C ILE A 29 -1.02 18.38 -5.34
N GLY A 30 -1.01 17.06 -5.31
CA GLY A 30 -1.98 16.29 -4.52
C GLY A 30 -3.36 16.17 -5.13
N LEU A 31 -3.64 16.90 -6.20
CA LEU A 31 -4.96 16.87 -6.86
C LEU A 31 -5.02 15.90 -8.01
N ILE A 32 -3.89 15.75 -8.73
CA ILE A 32 -3.79 14.80 -9.84
C ILE A 32 -2.91 13.66 -9.37
N ASN A 33 -3.48 12.45 -9.33
CA ASN A 33 -2.81 11.31 -8.75
C ASN A 33 -2.79 10.13 -9.71
N SER A 34 -1.91 9.16 -9.45
CA SER A 34 -1.83 7.93 -10.22
C SER A 34 -2.18 6.74 -9.35
N LEU A 35 -2.73 5.70 -9.96
CA LEU A 35 -3.06 4.48 -9.24
C LEU A 35 -1.78 3.75 -8.82
N ALA A 36 -1.84 3.09 -7.69
CA ALA A 36 -0.77 2.20 -7.25
C ALA A 36 -0.67 1.01 -8.20
N THR A 37 0.47 0.34 -8.19
CA THR A 37 0.83 -0.66 -9.20
C THR A 37 -0.22 -1.76 -9.38
N TYR A 38 -0.76 -2.27 -8.29
CA TYR A 38 -1.71 -3.40 -8.36
C TYR A 38 -3.16 -3.01 -8.09
N ALA A 39 -3.43 -1.70 -7.97
CA ALA A 39 -4.78 -1.23 -7.71
C ALA A 39 -5.68 -1.47 -8.92
N ARG A 40 -6.94 -1.75 -8.65
CA ARG A 40 -7.95 -1.89 -9.70
C ARG A 40 -9.29 -1.40 -9.18
N THR A 41 -10.23 -1.13 -10.07
CA THR A 41 -11.59 -0.77 -9.67
C THR A 41 -12.45 -2.02 -9.67
N ASN A 42 -13.38 -2.09 -8.71
CA ASN A 42 -14.36 -3.17 -8.72
C ASN A 42 -15.58 -2.71 -9.53
N ARG A 43 -16.59 -3.58 -9.62
CA ARG A 43 -17.77 -3.29 -10.44
C ARG A 43 -18.60 -2.12 -9.90
N TYR A 44 -18.37 -1.72 -8.66
CA TYR A 44 -19.06 -0.57 -8.07
C TYR A 44 -18.27 0.72 -8.17
N GLY A 45 -17.09 0.67 -8.78
CA GLY A 45 -16.25 1.85 -8.94
C GLY A 45 -15.29 2.14 -7.80
N PHE A 46 -15.23 1.28 -6.79
CA PHE A 46 -14.27 1.46 -5.68
C PHE A 46 -12.91 0.86 -6.04
N LEU A 47 -11.85 1.51 -5.57
CA LEU A 47 -10.50 1.01 -5.76
C LEU A 47 -10.21 -0.13 -4.79
N GLU A 48 -9.61 -1.20 -5.30
CA GLU A 48 -9.23 -2.36 -4.52
C GLU A 48 -7.74 -2.63 -4.64
N SER A 49 -7.18 -3.25 -3.62
CA SER A 49 -5.79 -3.66 -3.60
C SER A 49 -5.71 -5.15 -3.25
N PRO A 50 -4.71 -5.87 -3.80
CA PRO A 50 -4.61 -7.31 -3.55
C PRO A 50 -3.86 -7.61 -2.25
N TYR A 51 -4.29 -8.67 -1.59
CA TYR A 51 -3.66 -9.15 -0.36
C TYR A 51 -3.63 -10.67 -0.35
N ARG A 52 -2.60 -11.24 0.26
CA ARG A 52 -2.48 -12.68 0.40
C ARG A 52 -3.17 -13.11 1.68
N ARG A 53 -3.95 -14.18 1.61
CA ARG A 53 -4.64 -14.71 2.78
C ARG A 53 -3.65 -15.35 3.74
N VAL A 54 -3.81 -15.07 5.03
CA VAL A 54 -2.99 -15.68 6.10
C VAL A 54 -3.90 -16.51 6.98
N GLU A 55 -3.52 -17.76 7.20
CA GLU A 55 -4.28 -18.68 8.05
C GLU A 55 -3.36 -19.26 9.13
N ASN A 56 -3.69 -19.01 10.39
CA ASN A 56 -2.92 -19.51 11.54
C ASN A 56 -1.43 -19.19 11.42
N GLY A 57 -1.11 -17.95 11.00
CA GLY A 57 0.26 -17.51 10.87
C GLY A 57 0.98 -17.98 9.62
N LYS A 58 0.28 -18.68 8.73
CA LYS A 58 0.86 -19.15 7.47
C LYS A 58 0.28 -18.38 6.30
N VAL A 59 1.16 -17.79 5.49
CA VAL A 59 0.75 -17.02 4.32
C VAL A 59 0.47 -18.00 3.17
N THR A 60 -0.72 -17.87 2.58
CA THR A 60 -1.14 -18.74 1.48
C THR A 60 -0.93 -18.03 0.14
N ASP A 61 -1.15 -18.77 -0.96
CA ASP A 61 -1.04 -18.20 -2.30
C ASP A 61 -2.36 -17.59 -2.78
N GLU A 62 -3.40 -17.65 -1.95
CA GLU A 62 -4.68 -17.08 -2.32
C GLU A 62 -4.64 -15.56 -2.26
N ILE A 63 -5.06 -14.92 -3.34
CA ILE A 63 -5.08 -13.45 -3.43
C ILE A 63 -6.52 -12.97 -3.38
N PHE A 64 -6.78 -12.01 -2.48
CA PHE A 64 -8.08 -11.37 -2.36
C PHE A 64 -7.91 -9.87 -2.59
N TYR A 65 -8.82 -9.30 -3.36
CA TYR A 65 -8.83 -7.85 -3.58
C TYR A 65 -9.82 -7.23 -2.61
N LEU A 66 -9.35 -6.26 -1.84
CA LEU A 66 -10.16 -5.60 -0.82
C LEU A 66 -10.21 -4.09 -1.09
N SER A 67 -11.40 -3.50 -0.88
CA SER A 67 -11.53 -2.05 -0.86
C SER A 67 -11.02 -1.53 0.49
N ALA A 68 -10.87 -0.21 0.61
CA ALA A 68 -10.39 0.37 1.86
C ALA A 68 -11.34 0.10 3.02
N ILE A 69 -12.65 0.07 2.74
CA ILE A 69 -13.65 -0.19 3.79
C ILE A 69 -13.54 -1.63 4.28
N GLU A 70 -13.42 -2.58 3.34
CA GLU A 70 -13.25 -3.98 3.71
C GLU A 70 -11.95 -4.22 4.47
N GLU A 71 -10.88 -3.57 4.00
CA GLU A 71 -9.56 -3.71 4.60
C GLU A 71 -9.53 -3.31 6.06
N SER A 72 -10.31 -2.30 6.45
CA SER A 72 -10.29 -1.79 7.81
C SER A 72 -10.75 -2.82 8.85
N ASP A 73 -11.47 -3.85 8.42
CA ASP A 73 -11.95 -4.89 9.35
C ASP A 73 -10.90 -5.97 9.63
N PHE A 74 -9.76 -5.92 8.95
CA PHE A 74 -8.77 -6.99 9.02
C PHE A 74 -7.40 -6.50 9.50
N VAL A 75 -6.62 -7.43 10.02
CA VAL A 75 -5.23 -7.18 10.40
C VAL A 75 -4.35 -7.60 9.23
N ILE A 76 -3.58 -6.65 8.69
CA ILE A 76 -2.81 -6.89 7.47
C ILE A 76 -1.32 -6.73 7.76
N ALA A 77 -0.56 -7.81 7.57
CA ALA A 77 0.89 -7.78 7.77
C ALA A 77 1.56 -7.00 6.65
N GLN A 78 2.63 -6.27 7.00
CA GLN A 78 3.43 -5.57 6.02
C GLN A 78 4.22 -6.57 5.17
N ALA A 79 4.54 -6.16 3.93
CA ALA A 79 5.31 -7.03 3.05
C ALA A 79 6.71 -7.32 3.57
N SER A 80 7.21 -6.49 4.50
CA SER A 80 8.52 -6.68 5.10
C SER A 80 8.54 -7.76 6.18
N ALA A 81 7.38 -8.28 6.60
CA ALA A 81 7.32 -9.34 7.60
C ALA A 81 8.08 -10.56 7.10
N GLN A 82 8.83 -11.18 7.99
CA GLN A 82 9.70 -12.29 7.60
C GLN A 82 8.97 -13.62 7.62
N LEU A 83 9.23 -14.43 6.61
CA LEU A 83 8.64 -15.75 6.45
C LEU A 83 9.74 -16.81 6.40
N ASN A 84 9.42 -18.03 6.84
CA ASN A 84 10.32 -19.16 6.67
C ASN A 84 10.05 -19.82 5.30
N ASP A 85 10.75 -20.93 5.04
CA ASP A 85 10.62 -21.63 3.76
C ASP A 85 9.21 -22.18 3.52
N LYS A 86 8.44 -22.35 4.59
CA LYS A 86 7.09 -22.88 4.49
C LYS A 86 6.03 -21.79 4.36
N GLY A 87 6.45 -20.54 4.36
CA GLY A 87 5.53 -19.40 4.29
C GLY A 87 4.92 -18.99 5.61
N GLU A 88 5.50 -19.44 6.71
CA GLU A 88 5.00 -19.10 8.04
C GLU A 88 5.66 -17.83 8.56
N LEU A 89 4.87 -17.00 9.24
CA LEU A 89 5.40 -15.80 9.88
C LEU A 89 6.23 -16.22 11.09
N ILE A 90 7.49 -15.81 11.12
CA ILE A 90 8.42 -16.27 12.14
C ILE A 90 8.67 -15.27 13.27
N GLU A 91 8.23 -14.05 13.14
CA GLU A 91 8.42 -13.03 14.17
C GLU A 91 7.38 -13.22 15.27
N GLU A 92 7.79 -12.99 16.52
CA GLU A 92 6.85 -13.05 17.63
C GLU A 92 5.78 -11.98 17.52
N LEU A 93 6.19 -10.77 17.11
CA LEU A 93 5.31 -9.65 16.87
C LEU A 93 5.52 -9.18 15.44
N VAL A 94 4.51 -9.32 14.63
CA VAL A 94 4.56 -9.00 13.20
C VAL A 94 4.12 -7.56 13.00
N PRO A 95 4.84 -6.76 12.20
CA PRO A 95 4.38 -5.41 11.88
C PRO A 95 3.13 -5.48 11.01
N VAL A 96 2.06 -4.84 11.48
CA VAL A 96 0.76 -4.89 10.81
C VAL A 96 0.16 -3.51 10.66
N ARG A 97 -0.91 -3.46 9.88
CA ARG A 97 -1.75 -2.29 9.72
C ARG A 97 -3.17 -2.71 10.10
N HIS A 98 -3.78 -1.98 11.01
CA HIS A 98 -5.12 -2.29 11.49
C HIS A 98 -5.84 -0.99 11.85
N LEU A 99 -7.07 -0.84 11.40
CA LEU A 99 -7.87 0.36 11.65
C LEU A 99 -7.11 1.64 11.28
N ASN A 100 -6.42 1.60 10.14
CA ASN A 100 -5.64 2.72 9.59
C ASN A 100 -4.44 3.13 10.45
N GLU A 101 -3.99 2.26 11.35
CA GLU A 101 -2.83 2.52 12.20
C GLU A 101 -1.81 1.39 12.09
N PHE A 102 -0.55 1.75 12.24
CA PHE A 102 0.52 0.75 12.28
C PHE A 102 0.66 0.22 13.70
N ALA A 103 0.85 -1.08 13.80
CA ALA A 103 0.95 -1.76 15.10
C ALA A 103 1.79 -3.02 14.94
N VAL A 104 1.95 -3.77 16.03
CA VAL A 104 2.56 -5.10 15.99
C VAL A 104 1.61 -6.07 16.67
N MET A 105 1.50 -7.27 16.09
CA MET A 105 0.58 -8.29 16.60
C MET A 105 1.16 -9.68 16.43
N PRO A 106 0.72 -10.66 17.24
CA PRO A 106 1.16 -12.06 17.06
C PRO A 106 0.71 -12.59 15.70
N PRO A 107 1.45 -13.53 15.11
CA PRO A 107 1.09 -14.08 13.79
C PRO A 107 -0.33 -14.64 13.71
N GLU A 108 -0.86 -15.16 14.82
CA GLU A 108 -2.20 -15.75 14.83
C GLU A 108 -3.30 -14.73 14.60
N ARG A 109 -3.00 -13.45 14.84
CA ARG A 109 -3.97 -12.36 14.67
C ARG A 109 -3.99 -11.81 13.27
N VAL A 110 -3.05 -12.19 12.40
CA VAL A 110 -2.93 -11.65 11.06
C VAL A 110 -3.93 -12.33 10.12
N ASP A 111 -4.68 -11.51 9.37
CA ASP A 111 -5.69 -12.01 8.43
C ASP A 111 -5.18 -12.02 6.98
N TYR A 112 -4.40 -11.02 6.61
CA TYR A 112 -3.86 -10.86 5.27
C TYR A 112 -2.44 -10.30 5.33
N MET A 113 -1.75 -10.37 4.20
CA MET A 113 -0.41 -9.82 4.08
C MET A 113 -0.30 -9.07 2.76
N ASP A 114 0.41 -7.93 2.76
CA ASP A 114 0.69 -7.19 1.54
C ASP A 114 1.42 -8.09 0.54
N VAL A 115 1.08 -7.93 -0.75
CA VAL A 115 1.67 -8.77 -1.80
C VAL A 115 3.11 -8.36 -2.06
N SER A 116 3.40 -7.05 -2.04
CA SER A 116 4.74 -6.55 -2.35
C SER A 116 4.92 -5.18 -1.72
N PRO A 117 6.15 -4.81 -1.32
CA PRO A 117 6.41 -3.45 -0.83
C PRO A 117 6.10 -2.39 -1.89
N ARG A 118 6.11 -2.76 -3.17
CA ARG A 118 5.87 -1.83 -4.27
C ARG A 118 4.41 -1.61 -4.57
N GLN A 119 3.51 -2.29 -3.87
CA GLN A 119 2.09 -2.13 -4.15
C GLN A 119 1.54 -0.76 -3.71
N VAL A 120 2.28 -0.01 -2.91
CA VAL A 120 1.82 1.31 -2.46
C VAL A 120 2.11 2.42 -3.46
N VAL A 121 2.98 2.20 -4.43
CA VAL A 121 3.38 3.23 -5.40
C VAL A 121 2.94 2.87 -6.81
N SER A 122 2.95 3.87 -7.71
CA SER A 122 2.60 3.67 -9.11
C SER A 122 3.71 2.92 -9.85
N VAL A 123 3.41 2.51 -11.10
CA VAL A 123 4.40 1.83 -11.93
C VAL A 123 5.62 2.72 -12.15
N ALA A 124 5.41 4.01 -12.44
CA ALA A 124 6.52 4.93 -12.67
C ALA A 124 7.40 5.05 -11.44
N ALA A 125 6.79 5.21 -10.26
CA ALA A 125 7.54 5.32 -9.02
C ALA A 125 8.26 4.02 -8.67
N ALA A 126 7.64 2.87 -8.97
CA ALA A 126 8.23 1.58 -8.66
C ALA A 126 9.49 1.29 -9.48
N LEU A 127 9.69 1.99 -10.58
CA LEU A 127 10.87 1.83 -11.42
C LEU A 127 12.08 2.60 -10.91
N ILE A 128 11.92 3.44 -9.89
CA ILE A 128 13.02 4.21 -9.32
C ILE A 128 13.89 3.29 -8.45
N PRO A 129 15.20 3.15 -8.76
CA PRO A 129 16.08 2.29 -7.96
C PRO A 129 16.24 2.84 -6.54
N PHE A 130 16.23 1.95 -5.57
CA PHE A 130 16.42 2.32 -4.17
C PHE A 130 15.43 3.38 -3.69
N LEU A 131 14.19 3.28 -4.16
CA LEU A 131 13.15 4.25 -3.83
C LEU A 131 12.97 4.42 -2.32
N GLU A 132 13.10 3.35 -1.57
CA GLU A 132 12.91 3.37 -0.12
C GLU A 132 13.94 4.22 0.60
N HIS A 133 15.04 4.55 -0.05
CA HIS A 133 16.10 5.38 0.51
C HIS A 133 16.02 6.83 0.06
N ASP A 134 15.06 7.16 -0.81
CA ASP A 134 14.94 8.49 -1.37
C ASP A 134 13.96 9.36 -0.60
N ASP A 135 14.25 10.66 -0.55
CA ASP A 135 13.30 11.65 -0.10
C ASP A 135 12.11 11.72 -1.08
N ALA A 136 10.91 11.98 -0.56
CA ALA A 136 9.68 12.01 -1.36
C ALA A 136 9.76 13.02 -2.52
N ASN A 137 10.38 14.17 -2.29
CA ASN A 137 10.50 15.19 -3.35
C ASN A 137 11.35 14.71 -4.51
N ARG A 138 12.45 14.02 -4.21
CA ARG A 138 13.32 13.47 -5.25
C ARG A 138 12.64 12.34 -6.01
N ALA A 139 11.90 11.50 -5.30
CA ALA A 139 11.16 10.42 -5.93
C ALA A 139 10.08 10.97 -6.85
N LEU A 140 9.40 12.04 -6.44
CA LEU A 140 8.40 12.70 -7.25
C LEU A 140 9.00 13.21 -8.55
N MET A 141 10.17 13.87 -8.49
CA MET A 141 10.84 14.38 -9.66
C MET A 141 11.24 13.24 -10.60
N GLY A 142 11.79 12.17 -10.06
CA GLY A 142 12.18 11.01 -10.86
C GLY A 142 10.99 10.37 -11.56
N SER A 143 9.86 10.26 -10.85
CA SER A 143 8.65 9.68 -11.40
C SER A 143 8.12 10.53 -12.56
N ASN A 144 8.11 11.85 -12.39
CA ASN A 144 7.62 12.77 -13.43
C ASN A 144 8.53 12.78 -14.66
N MET A 145 9.81 12.58 -14.49
CA MET A 145 10.75 12.55 -15.60
C MET A 145 10.59 11.33 -16.50
N GLN A 146 9.97 10.27 -16.00
CA GLN A 146 9.77 9.05 -16.78
C GLN A 146 8.53 9.10 -17.67
N ARG A 147 7.70 10.09 -17.51
CA ARG A 147 6.46 10.23 -18.28
C ARG A 147 6.70 10.66 -19.71
#